data_255ab457437cffb4df676dbf0b2cc9a1
#
_entry.id   255ab457437cffb4df676dbf0b2cc9a1
#
_cell.length_a   1.000
_cell.length_b   1.000
_cell.length_c   1.000
_cell.angle_alpha   90.00
_cell.angle_beta   90.00
_cell.angle_gamma   90.00
#
_symmetry.space_group_name_H-M   'P 1'
#
loop_
_entity.id
_entity.type
_entity.pdbx_description
1 polymer ?
#
loop_
_entity_poly.entity_id
_entity_poly.type
_entity_poly.pdbx_seq_one_letter_code
_entity_poly.pdbx_strand_id
1 'polypeptide(L)'
;AYIKLDPIYRKWHHDKLTFSLFYAFSENYILPFSHDEVVHGKHSMLDKQPGDLWQKFAGLRALYGYTMAHPGKKLLFMGSEFGHFIEWKDDDQLDWFLLVYERHPELQRCVRRLNHLYRETPALWQVDDGWDGFQWVCANDCDNSVVAFLRTDRAGNALLCVTNFTPSFHPIYKVGLPLGGTLEEIFNTDRKEWGGSNQYNANVLIAEAKPWNDLP
;
A
#
# COMPACT_ATOMS: atom_id res chain seq x y z
N ALA A 1 -13.69 -3.71 -2.58
CA ALA A 1 -14.78 -3.15 -1.74
C ALA A 1 -14.29 -1.97 -0.89
N TYR A 2 -13.25 -2.12 -0.04
CA TYR A 2 -12.78 -1.10 0.91
C TYR A 2 -12.41 0.23 0.26
N ILE A 3 -11.64 0.21 -0.80
CA ILE A 3 -11.13 1.42 -1.49
C ILE A 3 -12.23 2.29 -2.12
N LYS A 4 -13.42 1.71 -2.40
CA LYS A 4 -14.58 2.45 -2.93
C LYS A 4 -15.30 3.28 -1.87
N LEU A 5 -15.02 3.04 -0.59
CA LEU A 5 -15.64 3.76 0.51
C LEU A 5 -15.03 5.16 0.63
N ASP A 6 -15.88 6.16 0.85
CA ASP A 6 -15.39 7.44 1.32
C ASP A 6 -14.59 7.25 2.61
N PRO A 7 -13.43 7.90 2.79
CA PRO A 7 -12.58 7.74 3.96
C PRO A 7 -13.30 7.82 5.31
N ILE A 8 -14.35 8.65 5.43
CA ILE A 8 -15.13 8.78 6.68
C ILE A 8 -15.82 7.49 7.10
N TYR A 9 -16.12 6.59 6.16
CA TYR A 9 -16.78 5.30 6.43
C TYR A 9 -15.81 4.14 6.61
N ARG A 10 -14.52 4.32 6.34
CA ARG A 10 -13.53 3.23 6.34
C ARG A 10 -13.32 2.60 7.71
N LYS A 11 -13.48 3.38 8.78
CA LYS A 11 -13.36 2.89 10.15
C LYS A 11 -14.30 1.73 10.51
N TRP A 12 -15.49 1.68 9.92
CA TRP A 12 -16.46 0.60 10.14
C TRP A 12 -16.23 -0.65 9.27
N HIS A 13 -15.19 -0.62 8.44
CA HIS A 13 -14.84 -1.68 7.50
C HIS A 13 -13.36 -2.05 7.56
N HIS A 14 -12.73 -1.76 8.68
CA HIS A 14 -11.28 -1.96 8.88
C HIS A 14 -10.88 -3.44 8.77
N ASP A 15 -11.78 -4.35 9.14
CA ASP A 15 -11.65 -5.79 8.97
C ASP A 15 -11.26 -6.21 7.54
N LYS A 16 -11.69 -5.46 6.53
CA LYS A 16 -11.35 -5.73 5.12
C LYS A 16 -9.88 -5.56 4.78
N LEU A 17 -9.13 -4.82 5.59
CA LEU A 17 -7.68 -4.68 5.44
C LEU A 17 -6.92 -5.88 6.03
N THR A 18 -7.47 -6.50 7.07
CA THR A 18 -6.79 -7.55 7.83
C THR A 18 -7.28 -8.95 7.47
N PHE A 19 -8.49 -9.08 6.91
CA PHE A 19 -9.16 -10.34 6.64
C PHE A 19 -8.32 -11.33 5.82
N SER A 20 -7.56 -10.86 4.84
CA SER A 20 -6.75 -11.70 3.96
C SER A 20 -5.71 -12.54 4.72
N LEU A 21 -5.24 -12.07 5.87
CA LEU A 21 -4.24 -12.75 6.69
C LEU A 21 -4.79 -14.00 7.40
N PHE A 22 -6.11 -14.17 7.50
CA PHE A 22 -6.69 -15.39 8.04
C PHE A 22 -6.37 -16.64 7.22
N TYR A 23 -6.12 -16.47 5.91
CA TYR A 23 -5.83 -17.58 5.00
C TYR A 23 -4.57 -17.38 4.15
N ALA A 24 -3.88 -16.25 4.30
CA ALA A 24 -2.75 -15.86 3.44
C ALA A 24 -1.64 -16.92 3.36
N PHE A 25 -1.49 -17.74 4.39
CA PHE A 25 -0.43 -18.76 4.49
C PHE A 25 -0.96 -20.20 4.40
N SER A 26 -2.23 -20.38 4.02
CA SER A 26 -2.78 -21.72 3.77
C SER A 26 -2.33 -22.29 2.43
N GLU A 27 -2.00 -21.44 1.49
CA GLU A 27 -1.51 -21.77 0.14
C GLU A 27 -0.58 -20.66 -0.37
N ASN A 28 0.09 -20.89 -1.50
CA ASN A 28 0.91 -19.88 -2.16
C ASN A 28 0.04 -18.96 -3.03
N TYR A 29 -0.41 -17.85 -2.47
CA TYR A 29 -1.29 -16.93 -3.18
C TYR A 29 -0.55 -15.91 -4.07
N ILE A 30 -1.19 -15.58 -5.19
CA ILE A 30 -0.94 -14.35 -5.93
C ILE A 30 -1.98 -13.32 -5.48
N LEU A 31 -1.58 -12.07 -5.31
CA LEU A 31 -2.48 -10.94 -5.03
C LEU A 31 -2.88 -10.28 -6.36
N PRO A 32 -3.99 -10.71 -7.00
CA PRO A 32 -4.31 -10.26 -8.34
C PRO A 32 -5.14 -8.99 -8.31
N PHE A 33 -4.59 -7.90 -8.86
CA PHE A 33 -5.42 -6.90 -9.53
C PHE A 33 -5.44 -7.28 -11.02
N SER A 34 -6.23 -8.29 -11.36
CA SER A 34 -6.36 -8.83 -12.70
C SER A 34 -7.34 -8.02 -13.56
N HIS A 35 -7.56 -8.45 -14.80
CA HIS A 35 -8.59 -7.87 -15.68
C HIS A 35 -9.98 -7.88 -15.03
N ASP A 36 -10.30 -8.91 -14.23
CA ASP A 36 -11.59 -9.02 -13.54
C ASP A 36 -11.92 -7.83 -12.64
N GLU A 37 -10.89 -7.09 -12.19
CA GLU A 37 -11.11 -5.89 -11.39
C GLU A 37 -11.45 -4.65 -12.23
N VAL A 38 -11.22 -4.67 -13.54
CA VAL A 38 -11.30 -3.48 -14.41
C VAL A 38 -12.14 -3.66 -15.67
N VAL A 39 -12.86 -4.79 -15.79
CA VAL A 39 -13.80 -5.06 -16.91
C VAL A 39 -15.09 -4.26 -16.77
N HIS A 40 -15.91 -4.32 -17.82
CA HIS A 40 -17.19 -3.61 -17.93
C HIS A 40 -18.06 -3.72 -16.68
N GLY A 41 -18.55 -2.57 -16.19
CA GLY A 41 -19.38 -2.43 -15.00
C GLY A 41 -18.61 -2.43 -13.67
N LYS A 42 -17.27 -2.59 -13.69
CA LYS A 42 -16.46 -2.63 -12.45
C LYS A 42 -15.63 -1.38 -12.19
N HIS A 43 -15.52 -0.47 -13.15
CA HIS A 43 -14.66 0.72 -13.14
C HIS A 43 -13.17 0.39 -13.17
N SER A 44 -12.33 1.35 -13.58
CA SER A 44 -10.87 1.22 -13.45
C SER A 44 -10.41 1.28 -12.01
N MET A 45 -9.17 0.89 -11.73
CA MET A 45 -8.59 0.98 -10.38
C MET A 45 -8.54 2.42 -9.87
N LEU A 46 -8.32 3.40 -10.77
CA LEU A 46 -8.33 4.82 -10.44
C LEU A 46 -9.75 5.30 -10.17
N ASP A 47 -10.71 4.97 -11.03
CA ASP A 47 -12.08 5.45 -10.91
C ASP A 47 -12.83 4.85 -9.70
N LYS A 48 -12.41 3.70 -9.22
CA LYS A 48 -12.89 3.13 -7.95
C LYS A 48 -12.58 3.97 -6.72
N GLN A 49 -11.57 4.85 -6.79
CA GLN A 49 -11.21 5.69 -5.65
C GLN A 49 -12.21 6.84 -5.49
N PRO A 50 -12.64 7.17 -4.27
CA PRO A 50 -13.51 8.31 -4.00
C PRO A 50 -12.76 9.64 -4.08
N GLY A 51 -13.53 10.72 -4.15
CA GLY A 51 -13.01 12.07 -4.07
C GLY A 51 -12.65 12.70 -5.43
N ASP A 52 -11.93 13.81 -5.37
CA ASP A 52 -11.43 14.50 -6.55
C ASP A 52 -10.27 13.74 -7.24
N LEU A 53 -9.79 14.25 -8.36
CA LEU A 53 -8.76 13.57 -9.13
C LEU A 53 -7.45 13.36 -8.32
N TRP A 54 -7.03 14.36 -7.54
CA TRP A 54 -5.84 14.23 -6.69
C TRP A 54 -6.01 13.14 -5.62
N GLN A 55 -7.18 13.12 -4.97
CA GLN A 55 -7.55 12.14 -3.95
C GLN A 55 -7.61 10.72 -4.54
N LYS A 56 -8.15 10.57 -5.76
CA LYS A 56 -8.16 9.29 -6.49
C LYS A 56 -6.74 8.76 -6.68
N PHE A 57 -5.81 9.57 -7.15
CA PHE A 57 -4.40 9.18 -7.31
C PHE A 57 -3.72 8.88 -5.96
N ALA A 58 -3.99 9.68 -4.92
CA ALA A 58 -3.46 9.44 -3.58
C ALA A 58 -3.95 8.10 -3.01
N GLY A 59 -5.25 7.81 -3.12
CA GLY A 59 -5.83 6.53 -2.71
C GLY A 59 -5.24 5.35 -3.47
N LEU A 60 -5.00 5.52 -4.77
CA LEU A 60 -4.42 4.47 -5.60
C LEU A 60 -2.94 4.19 -5.24
N ARG A 61 -2.14 5.25 -4.99
CA ARG A 61 -0.76 5.09 -4.49
C ARG A 61 -0.71 4.37 -3.14
N ALA A 62 -1.60 4.74 -2.21
CA ALA A 62 -1.69 4.08 -0.90
C ALA A 62 -2.05 2.58 -1.05
N LEU A 63 -3.02 2.26 -1.92
CA LEU A 63 -3.39 0.88 -2.22
C LEU A 63 -2.22 0.08 -2.79
N TYR A 64 -1.48 0.64 -3.74
CA TYR A 64 -0.35 -0.06 -4.36
C TYR A 64 0.81 -0.24 -3.37
N GLY A 65 1.09 0.76 -2.54
CA GLY A 65 2.08 0.63 -1.45
C GLY A 65 1.71 -0.49 -0.48
N TYR A 66 0.46 -0.51 -0.02
CA TYR A 66 -0.05 -1.58 0.84
C TYR A 66 0.05 -2.96 0.17
N THR A 67 -0.39 -3.08 -1.09
CA THR A 67 -0.35 -4.36 -1.81
C THR A 67 1.07 -4.86 -2.02
N MET A 68 2.02 -3.96 -2.33
CA MET A 68 3.43 -4.34 -2.48
C MET A 68 4.05 -4.86 -1.19
N ALA A 69 3.64 -4.29 -0.05
CA ALA A 69 4.11 -4.71 1.26
C ALA A 69 3.42 -5.98 1.79
N HIS A 70 2.15 -6.22 1.39
CA HIS A 70 1.36 -7.37 1.84
C HIS A 70 2.02 -8.70 1.41
N PRO A 71 1.96 -9.79 2.22
CA PRO A 71 2.44 -11.12 1.80
C PRO A 71 1.74 -11.63 0.54
N GLY A 72 2.46 -12.40 -0.28
CA GLY A 72 1.99 -12.99 -1.54
C GLY A 72 2.55 -12.31 -2.78
N LYS A 73 2.57 -13.03 -3.90
CA LYS A 73 3.10 -12.53 -5.18
C LYS A 73 2.18 -11.51 -5.81
N LYS A 74 2.76 -10.54 -6.50
CA LYS A 74 2.04 -9.36 -7.03
C LYS A 74 1.63 -9.56 -8.48
N LEU A 75 0.41 -9.15 -8.79
CA LEU A 75 -0.07 -9.03 -10.16
C LEU A 75 -0.85 -7.72 -10.30
N LEU A 76 -0.39 -6.87 -11.20
CA LEU A 76 -1.05 -5.63 -11.56
C LEU A 76 -1.38 -5.68 -13.06
N PHE A 77 -2.66 -5.59 -13.40
CA PHE A 77 -3.10 -5.63 -14.78
C PHE A 77 -2.67 -4.37 -15.54
N MET A 78 -2.34 -4.55 -16.82
CA MET A 78 -1.84 -3.49 -17.72
C MET A 78 -2.75 -2.24 -17.70
N GLY A 79 -2.12 -1.05 -17.73
CA GLY A 79 -2.81 0.23 -17.65
C GLY A 79 -3.04 0.73 -16.22
N SER A 80 -3.10 -0.18 -15.24
CA SER A 80 -3.28 0.19 -13.84
C SER A 80 -2.06 0.93 -13.29
N GLU A 81 -0.85 0.65 -13.81
CA GLU A 81 0.41 1.26 -13.39
C GLU A 81 0.52 2.75 -13.71
N PHE A 82 -0.25 3.25 -14.66
CA PHE A 82 -0.34 4.69 -14.95
C PHE A 82 -1.75 5.26 -14.68
N GLY A 83 -2.64 4.46 -14.07
CA GLY A 83 -3.98 4.92 -13.71
C GLY A 83 -4.90 5.10 -14.92
N HIS A 84 -4.98 4.09 -15.78
CA HIS A 84 -5.96 4.06 -16.87
C HIS A 84 -7.33 4.46 -16.33
N PHE A 85 -8.00 5.42 -16.97
CA PHE A 85 -9.16 6.05 -16.36
C PHE A 85 -10.46 5.27 -16.64
N ILE A 86 -10.60 4.77 -17.86
CA ILE A 86 -11.75 3.97 -18.25
C ILE A 86 -11.56 2.49 -17.92
N GLU A 87 -12.63 1.74 -17.99
CA GLU A 87 -12.60 0.28 -17.91
C GLU A 87 -11.79 -0.32 -19.06
N TRP A 88 -11.16 -1.47 -18.80
CA TRP A 88 -10.43 -2.17 -19.84
C TRP A 88 -11.36 -2.73 -20.92
N LYS A 89 -10.96 -2.57 -22.16
CA LYS A 89 -11.59 -3.12 -23.35
C LYS A 89 -10.60 -4.02 -24.06
N ASP A 90 -11.05 -5.19 -24.48
CA ASP A 90 -10.23 -6.19 -25.17
C ASP A 90 -10.04 -5.86 -26.66
N ASP A 91 -10.90 -5.04 -27.23
CA ASP A 91 -10.93 -4.62 -28.63
C ASP A 91 -10.24 -3.26 -28.89
N ASP A 92 -9.64 -2.65 -27.86
CA ASP A 92 -9.02 -1.33 -27.96
C ASP A 92 -7.64 -1.32 -27.30
N GLN A 93 -6.79 -0.38 -27.69
CA GLN A 93 -5.51 -0.14 -27.03
C GLN A 93 -5.70 0.61 -25.71
N LEU A 94 -4.69 0.55 -24.84
CA LEU A 94 -4.65 1.37 -23.65
C LEU A 94 -4.56 2.86 -24.02
N ASP A 95 -5.16 3.71 -23.19
CA ASP A 95 -5.17 5.17 -23.33
C ASP A 95 -3.80 5.80 -23.05
N TRP A 96 -2.78 5.43 -23.85
CA TRP A 96 -1.40 5.92 -23.68
C TRP A 96 -1.27 7.44 -23.71
N PHE A 97 -2.22 8.15 -24.34
CA PHE A 97 -2.27 9.61 -24.34
C PHE A 97 -2.40 10.21 -22.93
N LEU A 98 -2.92 9.45 -21.95
CA LEU A 98 -3.02 9.88 -20.55
C LEU A 98 -1.66 10.25 -19.96
N LEU A 99 -0.56 9.67 -20.47
CA LEU A 99 0.79 9.96 -20.00
C LEU A 99 1.28 11.39 -20.29
N VAL A 100 0.54 12.18 -21.09
CA VAL A 100 0.83 13.62 -21.26
C VAL A 100 0.30 14.46 -20.09
N TYR A 101 -0.60 13.90 -19.28
CA TYR A 101 -1.18 14.58 -18.12
C TYR A 101 -0.41 14.20 -16.86
N GLU A 102 0.10 15.19 -16.16
CA GLU A 102 1.08 15.08 -15.07
C GLU A 102 0.85 13.93 -14.06
N ARG A 103 -0.39 13.70 -13.63
CA ARG A 103 -0.72 12.71 -12.60
C ARG A 103 -0.46 11.27 -13.03
N HIS A 104 -0.62 10.96 -14.29
CA HIS A 104 -0.44 9.61 -14.83
C HIS A 104 1.03 9.18 -14.86
N PRO A 105 2.00 9.97 -15.43
CA PRO A 105 3.40 9.62 -15.34
C PRO A 105 3.96 9.71 -13.90
N GLU A 106 3.38 10.53 -13.02
CA GLU A 106 3.72 10.54 -11.59
C GLU A 106 3.39 9.19 -10.93
N LEU A 107 2.16 8.67 -11.15
CA LEU A 107 1.77 7.34 -10.68
C LEU A 107 2.66 6.25 -11.28
N GLN A 108 2.96 6.31 -12.57
CA GLN A 108 3.81 5.32 -13.23
C GLN A 108 5.23 5.31 -12.62
N ARG A 109 5.79 6.47 -12.28
CA ARG A 109 7.07 6.54 -11.55
C ARG A 109 6.98 5.92 -10.16
N CYS A 110 5.88 6.17 -9.43
CA CYS A 110 5.61 5.56 -8.13
C CYS A 110 5.58 4.03 -8.23
N VAL A 111 4.82 3.48 -9.17
CA VAL A 111 4.73 2.03 -9.39
C VAL A 111 6.07 1.44 -9.81
N ARG A 112 6.81 2.11 -10.68
CA ARG A 112 8.19 1.71 -11.04
C ARG A 112 9.08 1.64 -9.82
N ARG A 113 9.07 2.65 -8.94
CA ARG A 113 9.86 2.65 -7.70
C ARG A 113 9.43 1.53 -6.75
N LEU A 114 8.12 1.28 -6.62
CA LEU A 114 7.59 0.15 -5.83
C LEU A 114 8.08 -1.21 -6.36
N ASN A 115 8.11 -1.40 -7.68
CA ASN A 115 8.64 -2.63 -8.29
C ASN A 115 10.13 -2.81 -8.03
N HIS A 116 10.93 -1.73 -8.08
CA HIS A 116 12.34 -1.78 -7.71
C HIS A 116 12.50 -2.11 -6.22
N LEU A 117 11.77 -1.40 -5.35
CA LEU A 117 11.80 -1.64 -3.91
C LEU A 117 11.46 -3.11 -3.58
N TYR A 118 10.42 -3.67 -4.20
CA TYR A 118 10.04 -5.06 -4.01
C TYR A 118 11.19 -6.02 -4.35
N ARG A 119 11.88 -5.80 -5.47
CA ARG A 119 13.00 -6.65 -5.91
C ARG A 119 14.25 -6.47 -5.04
N GLU A 120 14.52 -5.26 -4.59
CA GLU A 120 15.71 -4.88 -3.83
C GLU A 120 15.58 -5.21 -2.34
N THR A 121 14.37 -5.45 -1.82
CA THR A 121 14.10 -5.65 -0.40
C THR A 121 13.65 -7.10 -0.13
N PRO A 122 14.56 -7.98 0.26
CA PRO A 122 14.27 -9.41 0.49
C PRO A 122 13.12 -9.66 1.47
N ALA A 123 12.94 -8.79 2.47
CA ALA A 123 11.84 -8.88 3.42
C ALA A 123 10.44 -8.85 2.75
N LEU A 124 10.31 -8.33 1.54
CA LEU A 124 9.04 -8.27 0.83
C LEU A 124 8.66 -9.54 0.06
N TRP A 125 9.61 -10.49 -0.13
CA TRP A 125 9.37 -11.64 -1.01
C TRP A 125 10.03 -12.95 -0.60
N GLN A 126 11.03 -12.96 0.30
CA GLN A 126 11.75 -14.19 0.67
C GLN A 126 10.93 -15.14 1.53
N VAL A 127 10.11 -14.59 2.43
CA VAL A 127 9.27 -15.34 3.36
C VAL A 127 7.84 -14.84 3.21
N ASP A 128 7.20 -15.28 2.12
CA ASP A 128 5.86 -14.85 1.71
C ASP A 128 4.76 -15.85 2.09
N ASP A 129 5.15 -17.03 2.54
CA ASP A 129 4.31 -18.22 2.71
C ASP A 129 4.16 -18.65 4.18
N GLY A 130 4.57 -17.81 5.12
CA GLY A 130 4.49 -18.13 6.54
C GLY A 130 4.53 -16.90 7.46
N TRP A 131 4.13 -17.13 8.70
CA TRP A 131 4.14 -16.12 9.77
C TRP A 131 5.55 -15.63 10.14
N ASP A 132 6.59 -16.40 9.85
CA ASP A 132 7.98 -16.01 10.10
C ASP A 132 8.38 -14.75 9.31
N GLY A 133 7.72 -14.49 8.20
CA GLY A 133 7.94 -13.32 7.35
C GLY A 133 6.98 -12.16 7.60
N PHE A 134 6.02 -12.31 8.53
CA PHE A 134 4.98 -11.32 8.76
C PHE A 134 4.57 -11.21 10.23
N GLN A 135 4.52 -10.00 10.74
CA GLN A 135 3.99 -9.72 12.08
C GLN A 135 3.13 -8.46 12.07
N TRP A 136 1.90 -8.56 12.59
CA TRP A 136 1.11 -7.37 12.88
C TRP A 136 1.77 -6.54 13.98
N VAL A 137 1.82 -5.24 13.76
CA VAL A 137 2.23 -4.24 14.75
C VAL A 137 1.02 -3.45 15.22
N CYS A 138 0.20 -2.98 14.29
CA CYS A 138 -1.07 -2.32 14.57
C CYS A 138 -2.11 -2.79 13.54
N ALA A 139 -2.99 -3.69 13.97
CA ALA A 139 -4.03 -4.25 13.11
C ALA A 139 -5.41 -3.61 13.34
N ASN A 140 -5.61 -2.89 14.45
CA ASN A 140 -6.94 -2.55 14.97
C ASN A 140 -7.19 -1.05 15.12
N ASP A 141 -6.34 -0.17 14.57
CA ASP A 141 -6.58 1.28 14.60
C ASP A 141 -7.62 1.69 13.55
N CYS A 142 -8.87 1.28 13.79
CA CYS A 142 -9.98 1.57 12.90
C CYS A 142 -10.34 3.06 12.89
N ASP A 143 -10.19 3.77 14.00
CA ASP A 143 -10.56 5.20 14.10
C ASP A 143 -9.71 6.06 13.18
N ASN A 144 -8.43 5.74 13.04
CA ASN A 144 -7.52 6.40 12.10
C ASN A 144 -7.46 5.71 10.73
N SER A 145 -8.06 4.51 10.58
CA SER A 145 -7.92 3.66 9.39
C SER A 145 -6.46 3.40 9.02
N VAL A 146 -5.63 3.15 10.04
CA VAL A 146 -4.20 2.86 9.90
C VAL A 146 -3.96 1.38 10.19
N VAL A 147 -3.12 0.77 9.40
CA VAL A 147 -2.54 -0.56 9.67
C VAL A 147 -1.02 -0.48 9.64
N ALA A 148 -0.38 -1.23 10.51
CA ALA A 148 1.07 -1.38 10.53
C ALA A 148 1.47 -2.84 10.74
N PHE A 149 2.50 -3.27 10.04
CA PHE A 149 3.05 -4.62 10.13
C PHE A 149 4.53 -4.66 9.76
N LEU A 150 5.20 -5.67 10.21
CA LEU A 150 6.58 -5.97 9.84
C LEU A 150 6.61 -7.06 8.77
N ARG A 151 7.54 -6.90 7.84
CA ARG A 151 8.00 -7.93 6.92
C ARG A 151 9.45 -8.27 7.28
N THR A 152 9.77 -9.55 7.33
CA THR A 152 11.10 -10.01 7.75
C THR A 152 11.66 -10.98 6.71
N ASP A 153 12.95 -10.84 6.39
CA ASP A 153 13.66 -11.78 5.52
C ASP A 153 14.29 -12.92 6.33
N ARG A 154 14.90 -13.87 5.63
CA ARG A 154 15.58 -15.02 6.24
C ARG A 154 16.81 -14.65 7.08
N ALA A 155 17.39 -13.48 6.87
CA ALA A 155 18.52 -12.96 7.63
C ALA A 155 18.09 -12.18 8.88
N GLY A 156 16.77 -11.97 9.09
CA GLY A 156 16.22 -11.21 10.19
C GLY A 156 16.16 -9.70 9.94
N ASN A 157 16.44 -9.24 8.72
CA ASN A 157 16.23 -7.83 8.38
C ASN A 157 14.72 -7.54 8.30
N ALA A 158 14.28 -6.50 8.98
CA ALA A 158 12.88 -6.14 9.09
C ALA A 158 12.56 -4.84 8.34
N LEU A 159 11.39 -4.82 7.71
CA LEU A 159 10.80 -3.65 7.08
C LEU A 159 9.47 -3.33 7.79
N LEU A 160 9.37 -2.16 8.39
CA LEU A 160 8.11 -1.66 8.93
C LEU A 160 7.28 -1.02 7.81
N CYS A 161 6.07 -1.52 7.63
CA CYS A 161 5.09 -1.00 6.68
C CYS A 161 3.95 -0.36 7.45
N VAL A 162 3.71 0.94 7.23
CA VAL A 162 2.60 1.69 7.82
C VAL A 162 1.75 2.27 6.70
N THR A 163 0.44 2.05 6.74
CA THR A 163 -0.47 2.59 5.73
C THR A 163 -1.61 3.33 6.41
N ASN A 164 -1.75 4.61 6.08
CA ASN A 164 -2.89 5.46 6.42
C ASN A 164 -3.85 5.53 5.22
N PHE A 165 -5.07 5.06 5.41
CA PHE A 165 -6.12 5.08 4.38
C PHE A 165 -7.09 6.26 4.50
N THR A 166 -6.69 7.32 5.20
CA THR A 166 -7.46 8.57 5.30
C THR A 166 -6.65 9.77 4.79
N PRO A 167 -7.30 10.87 4.43
CA PRO A 167 -6.60 12.11 4.09
C PRO A 167 -6.07 12.86 5.32
N SER A 168 -6.31 12.33 6.52
CA SER A 168 -5.87 12.96 7.78
C SER A 168 -4.36 12.80 7.95
N PHE A 169 -3.67 13.91 8.11
CA PHE A 169 -2.25 13.92 8.46
C PHE A 169 -2.08 13.71 9.96
N HIS A 170 -1.25 12.77 10.35
CA HIS A 170 -0.88 12.49 11.73
C HIS A 170 0.58 12.91 11.95
N PRO A 171 0.85 14.12 12.46
CA PRO A 171 2.23 14.64 12.64
C PRO A 171 3.04 13.83 13.65
N ILE A 172 2.34 13.19 14.58
CA ILE A 172 2.93 12.29 15.57
C ILE A 172 2.06 11.04 15.62
N TYR A 173 2.50 9.97 14.94
CA TYR A 173 1.83 8.68 15.00
C TYR A 173 2.78 7.64 15.61
N LYS A 174 2.38 7.05 16.73
CA LYS A 174 3.19 6.07 17.45
C LYS A 174 2.93 4.67 16.94
N VAL A 175 3.99 3.93 16.71
CA VAL A 175 3.96 2.52 16.28
C VAL A 175 4.87 1.72 17.20
N GLY A 176 4.37 0.61 17.73
CA GLY A 176 5.19 -0.33 18.50
C GLY A 176 6.21 -1.04 17.62
N LEU A 177 7.32 -1.44 18.19
CA LEU A 177 8.36 -2.25 17.55
C LEU A 177 8.78 -3.39 18.48
N PRO A 178 9.00 -4.60 17.95
CA PRO A 178 9.44 -5.72 18.78
C PRO A 178 10.90 -5.56 19.27
N LEU A 179 11.66 -4.71 18.61
CA LEU A 179 13.08 -4.45 18.91
C LEU A 179 13.34 -2.95 18.87
N GLY A 180 14.17 -2.47 19.78
CA GLY A 180 14.70 -1.11 19.72
C GLY A 180 15.62 -0.90 18.52
N GLY A 181 15.96 0.35 18.23
CA GLY A 181 16.90 0.68 17.16
C GLY A 181 16.53 1.95 16.42
N THR A 182 17.04 2.05 15.21
CA THR A 182 16.79 3.18 14.31
C THR A 182 16.03 2.73 13.08
N LEU A 183 15.13 3.60 12.58
CA LEU A 183 14.39 3.39 11.34
C LEU A 183 14.68 4.53 10.37
N GLU A 184 14.79 4.19 9.11
CA GLU A 184 14.88 5.14 8.01
C GLU A 184 13.71 4.93 7.06
N GLU A 185 13.05 6.02 6.66
CA GLU A 185 11.99 5.97 5.65
C GLU A 185 12.60 5.77 4.26
N ILE A 186 12.49 4.56 3.71
CA ILE A 186 13.02 4.21 2.39
C ILE A 186 12.03 4.45 1.25
N PHE A 187 10.74 4.58 1.58
CA PHE A 187 9.68 4.85 0.61
C PHE A 187 8.46 5.49 1.29
N ASN A 188 7.85 6.44 0.59
CA ASN A 188 6.60 7.07 1.04
C ASN A 188 5.75 7.44 -0.17
N THR A 189 4.48 7.01 -0.19
CA THR A 189 3.54 7.25 -1.29
C THR A 189 3.09 8.70 -1.40
N ASP A 190 3.38 9.54 -0.40
CA ASP A 190 3.02 10.96 -0.39
C ASP A 190 4.16 11.91 -0.81
N ARG A 191 5.27 11.38 -1.32
CA ARG A 191 6.34 12.20 -1.87
C ARG A 191 5.86 13.02 -3.07
N LYS A 192 6.38 14.26 -3.17
CA LYS A 192 6.06 15.19 -4.26
C LYS A 192 6.40 14.64 -5.65
N GLU A 193 7.44 13.83 -5.75
CA GLU A 193 7.93 13.27 -7.02
C GLU A 193 6.91 12.36 -7.74
N TRP A 194 5.87 11.89 -7.04
CA TRP A 194 4.71 11.19 -7.61
C TRP A 194 3.38 11.86 -7.25
N GLY A 195 3.39 13.18 -7.05
CA GLY A 195 2.19 13.99 -6.90
C GLY A 195 1.55 13.97 -5.52
N GLY A 196 2.30 13.58 -4.49
CA GLY A 196 1.87 13.67 -3.10
C GLY A 196 1.99 15.05 -2.50
N SER A 197 1.49 15.22 -1.27
CA SER A 197 1.57 16.46 -0.50
C SER A 197 2.94 16.66 0.18
N ASN A 198 3.83 15.68 0.04
CA ASN A 198 5.20 15.70 0.55
C ASN A 198 5.31 15.64 2.08
N GLN A 199 4.38 14.93 2.72
CA GLN A 199 4.48 14.60 4.14
C GLN A 199 5.32 13.33 4.31
N TYR A 200 6.50 13.44 4.91
CA TYR A 200 7.43 12.33 5.07
C TYR A 200 8.37 12.53 6.27
N ASN A 201 9.04 11.47 6.70
CA ASN A 201 10.04 11.51 7.75
C ASN A 201 11.41 11.84 7.16
N ALA A 202 11.88 13.07 7.34
CA ALA A 202 13.16 13.54 6.78
C ALA A 202 14.39 13.01 7.54
N ASN A 203 14.20 12.57 8.80
CA ASN A 203 15.27 12.16 9.69
C ASN A 203 15.15 10.67 10.03
N VAL A 204 16.26 10.09 10.45
CA VAL A 204 16.27 8.78 11.10
C VAL A 204 15.44 8.86 12.36
N LEU A 205 14.51 7.92 12.52
CA LEU A 205 13.68 7.77 13.71
C LEU A 205 14.39 6.85 14.69
N ILE A 206 14.33 7.19 15.97
CA ILE A 206 14.92 6.39 17.05
C ILE A 206 13.77 5.80 17.87
N ALA A 207 13.78 4.49 18.06
CA ALA A 207 12.81 3.82 18.92
C ALA A 207 13.04 4.21 20.39
N GLU A 208 11.98 4.63 21.07
CA GLU A 208 12.00 4.87 22.50
C GLU A 208 11.68 3.57 23.25
N ALA A 209 12.35 3.34 24.38
CA ALA A 209 12.08 2.18 25.23
C ALA A 209 10.78 2.39 26.03
N LYS A 210 9.64 2.39 25.35
CA LYS A 210 8.30 2.55 25.93
C LYS A 210 7.33 1.57 25.23
N PRO A 211 6.61 0.73 26.00
CA PRO A 211 5.65 -0.18 25.42
C PRO A 211 4.56 0.53 24.60
N TRP A 212 4.24 -0.01 23.43
CA TRP A 212 3.17 0.48 22.56
C TRP A 212 2.62 -0.65 21.66
N ASN A 213 1.32 -0.69 21.41
CA ASN A 213 0.66 -1.74 20.62
C ASN A 213 0.97 -3.17 21.11
N ASP A 214 0.99 -3.38 22.44
CA ASP A 214 1.38 -4.65 23.10
C ASP A 214 2.81 -5.12 22.77
N LEU A 215 3.66 -4.23 22.28
CA LEU A 215 5.09 -4.45 22.03
C LEU A 215 5.95 -3.67 23.05
N PRO A 216 7.16 -4.17 23.36
CA PRO A 216 8.05 -3.57 24.38
C PRO A 216 8.54 -2.16 24.04
#